data_59d0acdc17c0725dd186cdd5b0539910
#
_entry.id   59d0acdc17c0725dd186cdd5b0539910
#
_cell.length_a   1.000
_cell.length_b   1.000
_cell.length_c   1.000
_cell.angle_alpha   90.00
_cell.angle_beta   90.00
_cell.angle_gamma   90.00
#
_symmetry.space_group_name_H-M   'P 1'
#
loop_
_entity.id
_entity.type
_entity.pdbx_description
1 polymer ?
#
loop_
_entity_poly.entity_id
_entity_poly.type
_entity_poly.pdbx_seq_one_letter_code
_entity_poly.pdbx_strand_id
1 'polypeptide(L)'
;MSFEVNTLPDGYKFTKLYRKRVANNQDLTVIISDHQNRRGTGKTVLSLKLARLMDRTDSGITTENVAISPAELVDAYTDLPEGSALVLDEAEAGLSKYRAGSAVNMAMRELVSMGRIEEKYLILNLPASSELDRDLKALCNFWFMVQYKGRALGHHLNWNPYSEEPRTPKTNPWDWTDIPEDTDLRNVYDYLTEKKRQHLR
;
A
#
# COMPACT_ATOMS: atom_id res chain seq x y z
N MET A 1 22.35 -6.47 -0.20
CA MET A 1 22.33 -5.29 0.67
C MET A 1 21.02 -5.32 1.40
N SER A 2 21.06 -5.49 2.73
CA SER A 2 19.86 -5.37 3.57
C SER A 2 19.50 -3.89 3.68
N PHE A 3 18.27 -3.58 3.39
CA PHE A 3 17.77 -2.22 3.39
C PHE A 3 17.22 -1.89 4.78
N GLU A 4 17.94 -1.12 5.57
CA GLU A 4 17.37 -0.50 6.78
C GLU A 4 16.46 0.66 6.36
N VAL A 5 15.16 0.47 6.59
CA VAL A 5 14.09 1.33 6.06
C VAL A 5 13.96 2.62 6.88
N ASN A 6 14.98 3.46 6.87
CA ASN A 6 14.90 4.82 7.40
C ASN A 6 14.94 5.89 6.30
N THR A 7 15.24 5.52 5.06
CA THR A 7 15.26 6.43 3.90
C THR A 7 14.93 5.67 2.63
N LEU A 8 14.29 6.32 1.66
CA LEU A 8 14.09 5.74 0.34
C LEU A 8 15.44 5.62 -0.40
N PRO A 9 15.83 4.41 -0.87
CA PRO A 9 17.14 4.21 -1.50
C PRO A 9 17.25 4.97 -2.80
N ASP A 10 18.32 5.76 -2.92
CA ASP A 10 18.63 6.46 -4.16
C ASP A 10 18.84 5.48 -5.31
N GLY A 11 18.43 5.90 -6.50
CA GLY A 11 18.56 5.08 -7.70
C GLY A 11 17.47 4.04 -7.92
N TYR A 12 16.70 3.65 -6.91
CA TYR A 12 15.61 2.70 -7.07
C TYR A 12 14.46 3.28 -7.88
N LYS A 13 13.84 2.44 -8.70
CA LYS A 13 12.74 2.88 -9.59
C LYS A 13 11.55 3.43 -8.82
N PHE A 14 11.21 2.81 -7.68
CA PHE A 14 10.16 3.30 -6.80
C PHE A 14 10.46 4.69 -6.25
N THR A 15 11.66 4.90 -5.72
CA THR A 15 12.10 6.19 -5.17
C THR A 15 12.01 7.31 -6.22
N LYS A 16 12.48 7.02 -7.44
CA LYS A 16 12.41 7.98 -8.56
C LYS A 16 10.96 8.29 -8.92
N LEU A 17 10.10 7.28 -8.95
CA LEU A 17 8.68 7.44 -9.25
C LEU A 17 7.99 8.29 -8.16
N TYR A 18 8.18 7.95 -6.88
CA TYR A 18 7.63 8.68 -5.76
C TYR A 18 8.05 10.15 -5.78
N ARG A 19 9.36 10.43 -5.85
CA ARG A 19 9.88 11.82 -5.89
C ARG A 19 9.34 12.61 -7.08
N LYS A 20 9.20 11.97 -8.25
CA LYS A 20 8.60 12.61 -9.43
C LYS A 20 7.13 12.96 -9.19
N ARG A 21 6.36 12.09 -8.55
CA ARG A 21 4.95 12.34 -8.24
C ARG A 21 4.80 13.46 -7.23
N VAL A 22 5.57 13.44 -6.15
CA VAL A 22 5.62 14.53 -5.16
C VAL A 22 5.94 15.87 -5.84
N ALA A 23 6.96 15.92 -6.68
CA ALA A 23 7.36 17.15 -7.39
C ALA A 23 6.31 17.68 -8.37
N ASN A 24 5.35 16.84 -8.80
CA ASN A 24 4.27 17.20 -9.71
C ASN A 24 2.90 17.27 -9.01
N ASN A 25 2.86 17.26 -7.69
CA ASN A 25 1.64 17.26 -6.89
C ASN A 25 0.67 16.14 -7.33
N GLN A 26 1.17 14.91 -7.35
CA GLN A 26 0.43 13.74 -7.79
C GLN A 26 0.36 12.69 -6.68
N ASP A 27 -0.79 12.05 -6.58
CA ASP A 27 -1.02 10.86 -5.77
C ASP A 27 -0.13 9.67 -6.21
N LEU A 28 0.01 8.68 -5.35
CA LEU A 28 0.67 7.42 -5.67
C LEU A 28 -0.08 6.25 -5.02
N THR A 29 -0.46 5.27 -5.83
CA THR A 29 -1.07 4.03 -5.34
C THR A 29 -0.13 2.86 -5.53
N VAL A 30 0.10 2.13 -4.43
CA VAL A 30 1.00 0.97 -4.34
C VAL A 30 0.20 -0.27 -3.98
N ILE A 31 0.45 -1.38 -4.66
CA ILE A 31 -0.06 -2.69 -4.30
C ILE A 31 1.04 -3.49 -3.61
N ILE A 32 0.70 -4.19 -2.54
CA ILE A 32 1.55 -5.22 -1.92
C ILE A 32 0.78 -6.52 -1.92
N SER A 33 1.35 -7.57 -2.50
CA SER A 33 0.77 -8.92 -2.47
C SER A 33 1.85 -9.99 -2.36
N ASP A 34 1.47 -11.19 -1.92
CA ASP A 34 2.37 -12.35 -1.93
C ASP A 34 2.26 -13.09 -3.25
N HIS A 35 3.38 -13.61 -3.77
CA HIS A 35 3.42 -14.33 -5.05
C HIS A 35 2.69 -15.68 -5.04
N GLN A 36 2.44 -16.25 -3.86
CA GLN A 36 1.72 -17.52 -3.64
C GLN A 36 0.48 -17.36 -2.75
N ASN A 37 0.01 -16.13 -2.53
CA ASN A 37 -1.14 -15.83 -1.66
C ASN A 37 -0.99 -16.33 -0.21
N ARG A 38 0.25 -16.38 0.30
CA ARG A 38 0.53 -16.84 1.67
C ARG A 38 0.23 -15.75 2.69
N ARG A 39 -0.16 -16.18 3.90
CA ARG A 39 -0.30 -15.31 5.07
C ARG A 39 1.02 -15.24 5.86
N GLY A 40 1.16 -14.21 6.69
CA GLY A 40 2.33 -14.08 7.59
C GLY A 40 3.66 -13.77 6.88
N THR A 41 3.65 -13.31 5.65
CA THR A 41 4.86 -13.02 4.86
C THR A 41 5.43 -11.62 5.09
N GLY A 42 4.90 -10.86 6.06
CA GLY A 42 5.41 -9.53 6.42
C GLY A 42 4.88 -8.39 5.55
N LYS A 43 3.78 -8.58 4.83
CA LYS A 43 3.13 -7.51 4.03
C LYS A 43 2.80 -6.28 4.87
N THR A 44 2.18 -6.48 6.04
CA THR A 44 1.83 -5.40 6.98
C THR A 44 3.06 -4.60 7.42
N VAL A 45 4.17 -5.29 7.74
CA VAL A 45 5.43 -4.62 8.11
C VAL A 45 5.95 -3.78 6.95
N LEU A 46 5.97 -4.34 5.74
CA LEU A 46 6.42 -3.61 4.55
C LEU A 46 5.54 -2.39 4.27
N SER A 47 4.21 -2.54 4.34
CA SER A 47 3.28 -1.43 4.07
C SER A 47 3.44 -0.29 5.07
N LEU A 48 3.56 -0.58 6.36
CA LEU A 48 3.76 0.46 7.38
C LEU A 48 5.09 1.19 7.21
N LYS A 49 6.16 0.45 6.89
CA LYS A 49 7.47 1.06 6.60
C LYS A 49 7.42 1.95 5.35
N LEU A 50 6.77 1.49 4.29
CA LEU A 50 6.59 2.31 3.08
C LEU A 50 5.72 3.53 3.35
N ALA A 51 4.61 3.37 4.09
CA ALA A 51 3.75 4.48 4.48
C ALA A 51 4.54 5.55 5.23
N ARG A 52 5.33 5.17 6.24
CA ARG A 52 6.19 6.10 6.98
C ARG A 52 7.16 6.86 6.07
N LEU A 53 7.68 6.21 5.02
CA LEU A 53 8.61 6.84 4.07
C LEU A 53 7.91 7.75 3.05
N MET A 54 6.62 7.52 2.81
CA MET A 54 5.82 8.27 1.85
C MET A 54 5.03 9.40 2.51
N ASP A 55 4.74 9.30 3.81
CA ASP A 55 4.01 10.32 4.54
C ASP A 55 4.82 11.63 4.61
N ARG A 56 4.15 12.72 4.31
CA ARG A 56 4.74 14.07 4.27
C ARG A 56 4.14 15.00 5.31
N THR A 57 3.30 14.46 6.18
CA THR A 57 2.67 15.24 7.25
C THR A 57 3.61 15.39 8.44
N ASP A 58 3.40 16.43 9.24
CA ASP A 58 4.18 16.64 10.46
C ASP A 58 3.89 15.59 11.54
N SER A 59 2.68 15.01 11.52
CA SER A 59 2.28 13.96 12.45
C SER A 59 2.88 12.59 12.12
N GLY A 60 3.31 12.38 10.86
CA GLY A 60 3.73 11.07 10.38
C GLY A 60 2.61 10.04 10.44
N ILE A 61 2.97 8.75 10.46
CA ILE A 61 2.02 7.65 10.48
C ILE A 61 1.49 7.42 11.90
N THR A 62 0.16 7.48 12.02
CA THR A 62 -0.61 7.22 13.24
C THR A 62 -1.59 6.06 13.04
N THR A 63 -2.37 5.74 14.05
CA THR A 63 -3.45 4.73 13.95
C THR A 63 -4.58 5.13 13.00
N GLU A 64 -4.71 6.41 12.67
CA GLU A 64 -5.71 6.94 11.74
C GLU A 64 -5.33 6.66 10.28
N ASN A 65 -4.04 6.43 10.01
CA ASN A 65 -3.54 6.13 8.67
C ASN A 65 -3.75 4.67 8.23
N VAL A 66 -4.29 3.82 9.11
CA VAL A 66 -4.42 2.38 8.85
C VAL A 66 -5.88 1.91 8.92
N ALA A 67 -6.32 1.26 7.87
CA ALA A 67 -7.66 0.70 7.70
C ALA A 67 -7.59 -0.82 7.54
N ILE A 68 -8.60 -1.54 8.06
CA ILE A 68 -8.80 -2.98 7.84
C ILE A 68 -10.01 -3.26 6.94
N SER A 69 -10.73 -2.22 6.54
CA SER A 69 -11.83 -2.33 5.60
C SER A 69 -11.78 -1.19 4.56
N PRO A 70 -12.34 -1.42 3.36
CA PRO A 70 -12.45 -0.39 2.35
C PRO A 70 -13.21 0.86 2.79
N ALA A 71 -14.25 0.71 3.61
CA ALA A 71 -15.02 1.84 4.16
C ALA A 71 -14.15 2.71 5.07
N GLU A 72 -13.41 2.10 6.01
CA GLU A 72 -12.46 2.83 6.86
C GLU A 72 -11.38 3.55 6.04
N LEU A 73 -10.95 2.97 4.92
CA LEU A 73 -9.99 3.64 4.04
C LEU A 73 -10.56 4.91 3.42
N VAL A 74 -11.84 4.89 2.98
CA VAL A 74 -12.52 6.06 2.42
C VAL A 74 -12.68 7.14 3.48
N ASP A 75 -13.10 6.78 4.70
CA ASP A 75 -13.22 7.72 5.81
C ASP A 75 -11.87 8.36 6.13
N ALA A 76 -10.83 7.55 6.33
CA ALA A 76 -9.46 8.03 6.61
C ALA A 76 -8.93 8.92 5.47
N TYR A 77 -9.26 8.59 4.21
CA TYR A 77 -8.86 9.40 3.07
C TYR A 77 -9.50 10.79 3.11
N THR A 78 -10.74 10.89 3.56
CA THR A 78 -11.48 12.16 3.65
C THR A 78 -10.95 13.01 4.82
N ASP A 79 -10.65 12.38 5.97
CA ASP A 79 -10.35 13.08 7.22
C ASP A 79 -8.88 13.51 7.34
N LEU A 80 -7.95 12.75 6.74
CA LEU A 80 -6.52 13.03 6.86
C LEU A 80 -6.06 14.16 5.91
N PRO A 81 -5.03 14.92 6.30
CA PRO A 81 -4.54 16.03 5.49
C PRO A 81 -3.85 15.57 4.20
N GLU A 82 -3.67 16.50 3.27
CA GLU A 82 -2.83 16.35 2.09
C GLU A 82 -1.41 15.89 2.47
N GLY A 83 -0.82 15.03 1.65
CA GLY A 83 0.49 14.43 1.91
C GLY A 83 0.46 13.19 2.79
N SER A 84 -0.70 12.81 3.34
CA SER A 84 -0.84 11.60 4.16
C SER A 84 -0.63 10.33 3.33
N ALA A 85 0.03 9.34 3.95
CA ALA A 85 0.09 7.98 3.45
C ALA A 85 -0.91 7.10 4.21
N LEU A 86 -1.72 6.32 3.49
CA LEU A 86 -2.76 5.47 4.04
C LEU A 86 -2.50 4.00 3.68
N VAL A 87 -2.78 3.10 4.62
CA VAL A 87 -2.63 1.66 4.44
C VAL A 87 -3.99 0.98 4.59
N LEU A 88 -4.40 0.23 3.56
CA LEU A 88 -5.44 -0.77 3.68
C LEU A 88 -4.79 -2.14 3.89
N ASP A 89 -5.00 -2.74 5.07
CA ASP A 89 -4.38 -4.00 5.43
C ASP A 89 -5.40 -5.13 5.53
N GLU A 90 -5.29 -6.11 4.62
CA GLU A 90 -6.15 -7.30 4.54
C GLU A 90 -7.65 -7.00 4.49
N ALA A 91 -8.11 -6.44 3.37
CA ALA A 91 -9.55 -6.20 3.09
C ALA A 91 -10.46 -7.45 3.21
N GLU A 92 -9.90 -8.64 3.46
CA GLU A 92 -10.63 -9.91 3.51
C GLU A 92 -11.16 -10.30 4.89
N ALA A 93 -10.87 -9.57 5.96
CA ALA A 93 -11.29 -9.98 7.30
C ALA A 93 -12.83 -10.07 7.37
N GLY A 94 -13.35 -11.30 7.38
CA GLY A 94 -14.78 -11.60 7.49
C GLY A 94 -15.60 -11.57 6.19
N LEU A 95 -15.01 -11.26 5.05
CA LEU A 95 -15.70 -11.29 3.74
C LEU A 95 -15.27 -12.50 2.92
N SER A 96 -16.20 -13.03 2.10
CA SER A 96 -15.79 -14.01 1.07
C SER A 96 -14.86 -13.32 0.06
N LYS A 97 -13.91 -14.06 -0.51
CA LYS A 97 -12.93 -13.57 -1.48
C LYS A 97 -13.53 -12.66 -2.58
N TYR A 98 -14.70 -13.04 -3.11
CA TYR A 98 -15.39 -12.26 -4.12
C TYR A 98 -15.98 -10.94 -3.61
N ARG A 99 -16.45 -10.92 -2.37
CA ARG A 99 -16.99 -9.69 -1.75
C ARG A 99 -15.89 -8.72 -1.35
N ALA A 100 -14.77 -9.22 -0.84
CA ALA A 100 -13.63 -8.38 -0.47
C ALA A 100 -13.06 -7.64 -1.69
N GLY A 101 -12.79 -8.35 -2.79
CA GLY A 101 -12.32 -7.73 -4.02
C GLY A 101 -13.30 -6.69 -4.58
N SER A 102 -14.61 -6.99 -4.56
CA SER A 102 -15.64 -6.03 -4.99
C SER A 102 -15.67 -4.77 -4.11
N ALA A 103 -15.55 -4.91 -2.79
CA ALA A 103 -15.53 -3.78 -1.87
C ALA A 103 -14.29 -2.88 -2.06
N VAL A 104 -13.10 -3.49 -2.24
CA VAL A 104 -11.88 -2.75 -2.59
C VAL A 104 -12.04 -2.00 -3.91
N ASN A 105 -12.59 -2.65 -4.93
CA ASN A 105 -12.81 -2.03 -6.23
C ASN A 105 -13.79 -0.84 -6.13
N MET A 106 -14.84 -0.95 -5.32
CA MET A 106 -15.78 0.16 -5.07
C MET A 106 -15.10 1.32 -4.37
N ALA A 107 -14.39 1.08 -3.26
CA ALA A 107 -13.65 2.10 -2.54
C ALA A 107 -12.62 2.80 -3.44
N MET A 108 -11.87 2.05 -4.23
CA MET A 108 -10.90 2.63 -5.17
C MET A 108 -11.55 3.52 -6.23
N ARG A 109 -12.74 3.16 -6.75
CA ARG A 109 -13.48 4.02 -7.69
C ARG A 109 -13.92 5.32 -7.02
N GLU A 110 -14.37 5.25 -5.77
CA GLU A 110 -14.74 6.41 -4.97
C GLU A 110 -13.52 7.32 -4.73
N LEU A 111 -12.42 6.78 -4.22
CA LEU A 111 -11.18 7.52 -3.97
C LEU A 111 -10.62 8.18 -5.22
N VAL A 112 -10.65 7.50 -6.37
CA VAL A 112 -10.20 8.06 -7.64
C VAL A 112 -11.12 9.21 -8.11
N SER A 113 -12.42 9.13 -7.84
CA SER A 113 -13.35 10.21 -8.16
C SER A 113 -13.11 11.47 -7.32
N MET A 114 -12.68 11.30 -6.06
CA MET A 114 -12.34 12.38 -5.13
C MET A 114 -10.89 12.88 -5.33
N GLY A 115 -10.01 12.02 -5.75
CA GLY A 115 -8.57 12.04 -5.46
C GLY A 115 -7.67 12.83 -6.41
N ARG A 116 -8.16 13.64 -7.34
CA ARG A 116 -7.26 14.47 -8.17
C ARG A 116 -6.72 15.72 -7.45
N ILE A 117 -7.16 15.98 -6.25
CA ILE A 117 -6.92 17.24 -5.56
C ILE A 117 -6.04 17.07 -4.29
N GLU A 118 -5.91 15.86 -3.76
CA GLU A 118 -5.46 15.68 -2.37
C GLU A 118 -4.11 14.99 -2.18
N GLU A 119 -3.23 14.89 -3.17
CA GLU A 119 -1.82 14.41 -3.05
C GLU A 119 -1.57 13.31 -1.98
N LYS A 120 -2.50 12.34 -1.86
CA LYS A 120 -2.41 11.28 -0.85
C LYS A 120 -1.78 10.01 -1.42
N TYR A 121 -1.16 9.22 -0.57
CA TYR A 121 -0.43 8.02 -0.96
C TYR A 121 -1.12 6.78 -0.41
N LEU A 122 -1.58 5.90 -1.30
CA LEU A 122 -2.33 4.70 -0.93
C LEU A 122 -1.45 3.46 -1.02
N ILE A 123 -1.49 2.61 0.00
CA ILE A 123 -0.83 1.31 0.03
C ILE A 123 -1.89 0.24 0.30
N LEU A 124 -2.09 -0.65 -0.67
CA LEU A 124 -3.11 -1.68 -0.63
C LEU A 124 -2.46 -3.04 -0.41
N ASN A 125 -2.65 -3.62 0.78
CA ASN A 125 -2.28 -5.01 1.04
C ASN A 125 -3.38 -5.94 0.56
N LEU A 126 -3.08 -6.70 -0.48
CA LEU A 126 -4.00 -7.65 -1.07
C LEU A 126 -3.43 -9.07 -0.97
N PRO A 127 -4.24 -10.10 -0.79
CA PRO A 127 -3.80 -11.48 -0.89
C PRO A 127 -3.20 -11.76 -2.26
N ALA A 128 -3.89 -11.32 -3.32
CA ALA A 128 -3.42 -11.42 -4.70
C ALA A 128 -3.68 -10.12 -5.46
N SER A 129 -2.77 -9.75 -6.35
CA SER A 129 -2.97 -8.59 -7.23
C SER A 129 -4.15 -8.77 -8.20
N SER A 130 -4.61 -10.02 -8.41
CA SER A 130 -5.77 -10.35 -9.24
C SER A 130 -7.11 -9.94 -8.61
N GLU A 131 -7.14 -9.51 -7.35
CA GLU A 131 -8.36 -9.03 -6.69
C GLU A 131 -8.80 -7.64 -7.18
N LEU A 132 -7.85 -6.86 -7.70
CA LEU A 132 -8.19 -5.62 -8.37
C LEU A 132 -8.65 -5.88 -9.82
N ASP A 133 -9.72 -5.21 -10.19
CA ASP A 133 -10.16 -5.14 -11.57
C ASP A 133 -9.07 -4.56 -12.47
N ARG A 134 -9.08 -4.92 -13.76
CA ARG A 134 -8.11 -4.47 -14.76
C ARG A 134 -8.01 -2.94 -14.79
N ASP A 135 -9.14 -2.24 -14.82
CA ASP A 135 -9.20 -0.79 -14.91
C ASP A 135 -8.59 -0.12 -13.68
N LEU A 136 -8.82 -0.70 -12.49
CA LEU A 136 -8.24 -0.18 -11.25
C LEU A 136 -6.76 -0.47 -11.13
N LYS A 137 -6.27 -1.60 -11.66
CA LYS A 137 -4.82 -1.83 -11.79
C LYS A 137 -4.13 -0.77 -12.62
N ALA A 138 -4.82 -0.25 -13.65
CA ALA A 138 -4.28 0.82 -14.49
C ALA A 138 -4.07 2.13 -13.71
N LEU A 139 -4.78 2.32 -12.61
CA LEU A 139 -4.64 3.48 -11.72
C LEU A 139 -3.53 3.29 -10.67
N CYS A 140 -3.10 2.05 -10.43
CA CYS A 140 -1.99 1.77 -9.53
C CYS A 140 -0.64 2.01 -10.24
N ASN A 141 0.33 2.48 -9.47
CA ASN A 141 1.59 2.96 -10.02
C ASN A 141 2.75 1.99 -9.78
N PHE A 142 2.68 1.24 -8.67
CA PHE A 142 3.74 0.33 -8.30
C PHE A 142 3.19 -0.91 -7.58
N TRP A 143 3.88 -2.04 -7.74
CA TRP A 143 3.53 -3.29 -7.08
C TRP A 143 4.75 -3.92 -6.44
N PHE A 144 4.67 -4.20 -5.14
CA PHE A 144 5.62 -5.01 -4.41
C PHE A 144 5.09 -6.44 -4.29
N MET A 145 5.72 -7.36 -4.99
CA MET A 145 5.41 -8.78 -4.92
C MET A 145 6.32 -9.42 -3.88
N VAL A 146 5.77 -9.76 -2.72
CA VAL A 146 6.51 -10.43 -1.65
C VAL A 146 6.87 -11.85 -2.07
N GLN A 147 8.16 -12.15 -2.07
CA GLN A 147 8.71 -13.47 -2.42
C GLN A 147 8.78 -14.38 -1.19
N TYR A 148 9.23 -13.83 -0.08
CA TYR A 148 9.27 -14.45 1.25
C TYR A 148 9.38 -13.37 2.32
N LYS A 149 9.26 -13.76 3.61
CA LYS A 149 9.33 -12.80 4.72
C LYS A 149 10.63 -12.00 4.66
N GLY A 150 10.52 -10.69 4.59
CA GLY A 150 11.64 -9.76 4.52
C GLY A 150 12.14 -9.45 3.11
N ARG A 151 11.52 -10.02 2.03
CA ARG A 151 11.93 -9.71 0.66
C ARG A 151 10.77 -9.60 -0.31
N ALA A 152 10.74 -8.51 -1.07
CA ALA A 152 9.83 -8.28 -2.19
C ALA A 152 10.59 -7.90 -3.46
N LEU A 153 9.96 -8.16 -4.59
CA LEU A 153 10.39 -7.66 -5.88
C LEU A 153 9.46 -6.52 -6.31
N GLY A 154 10.06 -5.38 -6.64
CA GLY A 154 9.31 -4.24 -7.14
C GLY A 154 8.95 -4.40 -8.61
N HIS A 155 7.75 -3.96 -8.97
CA HIS A 155 7.26 -3.88 -10.34
C HIS A 155 6.68 -2.48 -10.59
N HIS A 156 7.15 -1.81 -11.63
CA HIS A 156 6.55 -0.56 -12.06
C HIS A 156 5.31 -0.87 -12.91
N LEU A 157 4.16 -0.41 -12.50
CA LEU A 157 2.92 -0.59 -13.25
C LEU A 157 2.81 0.53 -14.29
N ASN A 158 2.87 0.16 -15.55
CA ASN A 158 2.71 1.06 -16.70
C ASN A 158 1.55 0.60 -17.55
N TRP A 159 0.57 1.46 -17.76
CA TRP A 159 -0.49 1.20 -18.72
C TRP A 159 0.03 1.33 -20.16
N ASN A 160 -0.24 0.32 -20.96
CA ASN A 160 0.03 0.38 -22.40
C ASN A 160 -1.28 0.70 -23.14
N PRO A 161 -1.44 1.91 -23.69
CA PRO A 161 -2.69 2.31 -24.33
C PRO A 161 -2.97 1.54 -25.63
N TYR A 162 -1.96 0.91 -26.23
CA TYR A 162 -2.13 0.19 -27.49
C TYR A 162 -2.60 -1.25 -27.31
N SER A 163 -2.13 -1.94 -26.25
CA SER A 163 -2.56 -3.31 -25.94
C SER A 163 -3.65 -3.34 -24.88
N GLU A 164 -3.95 -2.18 -24.28
CA GLU A 164 -4.85 -2.05 -23.14
C GLU A 164 -4.52 -2.98 -21.98
N GLU A 165 -3.23 -3.28 -21.78
CA GLU A 165 -2.73 -4.14 -20.72
C GLU A 165 -1.68 -3.45 -19.87
N PRO A 166 -1.63 -3.71 -18.55
CA PRO A 166 -0.57 -3.20 -17.71
C PRO A 166 0.74 -3.93 -18.03
N ARG A 167 1.77 -3.17 -18.35
CA ARG A 167 3.14 -3.68 -18.33
C ARG A 167 3.66 -3.63 -16.91
N THR A 168 4.30 -4.71 -16.47
CA THR A 168 4.80 -4.86 -15.10
C THR A 168 6.29 -5.19 -15.09
N PRO A 169 7.16 -4.35 -15.67
CA PRO A 169 8.59 -4.63 -15.66
C PRO A 169 9.11 -4.76 -14.24
N LYS A 170 9.92 -5.79 -14.01
CA LYS A 170 10.64 -5.98 -12.76
C LYS A 170 11.59 -4.82 -12.53
N THR A 171 11.73 -4.44 -11.28
CA THR A 171 12.64 -3.38 -10.85
C THR A 171 13.57 -3.89 -9.74
N ASN A 172 13.87 -3.07 -8.75
CA ASN A 172 14.78 -3.42 -7.68
C ASN A 172 14.14 -4.40 -6.68
N PRO A 173 14.89 -5.37 -6.14
CA PRO A 173 14.48 -6.11 -4.97
C PRO A 173 14.53 -5.20 -3.73
N TRP A 174 13.64 -5.48 -2.78
CA TRP A 174 13.51 -4.76 -1.53
C TRP A 174 13.60 -5.74 -0.36
N ASP A 175 14.52 -5.50 0.53
CA ASP A 175 14.68 -6.27 1.76
C ASP A 175 14.29 -5.40 2.95
N TRP A 176 13.60 -5.97 3.94
CA TRP A 176 13.23 -5.27 5.16
C TRP A 176 13.35 -6.17 6.38
N THR A 177 13.64 -5.55 7.51
CA THR A 177 13.62 -6.16 8.84
C THR A 177 12.28 -5.89 9.52
N ASP A 178 12.02 -6.49 10.64
CA ASP A 178 10.85 -6.22 11.47
C ASP A 178 10.87 -4.76 12.00
N ILE A 179 9.73 -4.31 12.53
CA ILE A 179 9.61 -3.00 13.15
C ILE A 179 10.23 -3.08 14.56
N PRO A 180 11.18 -2.18 14.91
CA PRO A 180 11.74 -2.15 16.27
C PRO A 180 10.68 -1.95 17.34
N GLU A 181 10.86 -2.55 18.53
CA GLU A 181 9.90 -2.57 19.62
C GLU A 181 9.53 -1.17 20.15
N ASP A 182 10.51 -0.31 20.36
CA ASP A 182 10.32 1.00 20.99
C ASP A 182 10.14 2.12 19.95
N THR A 183 9.21 1.94 19.01
CA THR A 183 8.95 2.96 17.97
C THR A 183 7.47 3.28 17.84
N ASP A 184 7.14 4.52 17.44
CA ASP A 184 5.76 4.91 17.14
C ASP A 184 5.13 4.02 16.09
N LEU A 185 5.91 3.57 15.10
CA LEU A 185 5.46 2.65 14.07
C LEU A 185 5.09 1.29 14.65
N ARG A 186 5.74 0.86 15.74
CA ARG A 186 5.38 -0.38 16.45
C ARG A 186 4.03 -0.24 17.12
N ASN A 187 3.72 0.90 17.71
CA ASN A 187 2.41 1.16 18.30
C ASN A 187 1.29 1.04 17.25
N VAL A 188 1.52 1.57 16.04
CA VAL A 188 0.57 1.43 14.92
C VAL A 188 0.42 -0.04 14.48
N TYR A 189 1.51 -0.79 14.41
CA TYR A 189 1.48 -2.20 14.07
C TYR A 189 0.71 -3.03 15.10
N ASP A 190 0.93 -2.80 16.39
CA ASP A 190 0.27 -3.51 17.48
C ASP A 190 -1.23 -3.17 17.54
N TYR A 191 -1.60 -1.89 17.36
CA TYR A 191 -2.98 -1.46 17.20
C TYR A 191 -3.68 -2.19 16.05
N LEU A 192 -3.06 -2.22 14.87
CA LEU A 192 -3.61 -2.86 13.69
C LEU A 192 -3.77 -4.38 13.90
N THR A 193 -2.81 -5.01 14.57
CA THR A 193 -2.86 -6.44 14.90
C THR A 193 -4.01 -6.76 15.85
N GLU A 194 -4.21 -5.95 16.89
CA GLU A 194 -5.30 -6.13 17.83
C GLU A 194 -6.67 -5.86 17.19
N LYS A 195 -6.78 -4.81 16.38
CA LYS A 195 -8.00 -4.49 15.63
C LYS A 195 -8.43 -5.66 14.73
N LYS A 196 -7.48 -6.31 14.05
CA LYS A 196 -7.76 -7.52 13.26
C LYS A 196 -8.23 -8.69 14.11
N ARG A 197 -7.61 -8.92 15.27
CA ARG A 197 -8.05 -9.99 16.20
C ARG A 197 -9.48 -9.80 16.66
N GLN A 198 -9.88 -8.57 16.94
CA GLN A 198 -11.25 -8.24 17.36
C GLN A 198 -12.25 -8.43 16.21
N HIS A 199 -11.86 -8.13 14.99
CA HIS A 199 -12.72 -8.29 13.82
C HIS A 199 -12.94 -9.75 13.41
N LEU A 200 -12.06 -10.67 13.81
CA LEU A 200 -12.16 -12.11 13.53
C LEU A 200 -12.96 -12.89 14.60
N ARG A 201 -13.36 -12.26 15.69
CA ARG A 201 -14.22 -12.84 16.75
C ARG A 201 -15.67 -12.54 16.50
#